data_c17995e10da591cca3e10ece69cd7cf9
#
_entry.id   c17995e10da591cca3e10ece69cd7cf9
#
_cell.length_a   1.000
_cell.length_b   1.000
_cell.length_c   1.000
_cell.angle_alpha   90.00
_cell.angle_beta   90.00
_cell.angle_gamma   90.00
#
_symmetry.space_group_name_H-M   'P 1'
#
loop_
_entity.id
_entity.type
_entity.pdbx_description
1 polymer ?
#
loop_
_entity_poly.entity_id
_entity_poly.type
_entity_poly.pdbx_seq_one_letter_code
_entity_poly.pdbx_strand_id
1 'polypeptide(L)'
;MSMILAAFALSLAWVQSDHAAASVPQPPACEIEIFETSRFLVCAYMADRHDLRLVRNDLDPQRSRRLDALLRDPDIERGRVRFAMNAGMFEESGRPLGLYVGEGRTGRALNTRSGHRGNFYLMPNGVFFTDGRGHPFVVTSADWPDHAADAVWASQSGPMLVIDGALHPAIQHDGPSRRVRNGVGVIGEGAALFVLSLEPVSFGRLARFFRDGLGSENALYLDGVVSGAWVPSLPRLDLLHRVGPVFVISERERR
;
A
#
# COMPACT_ATOMS: atom_id res chain seq x y z
N MET A 1 -9.58 58.38 68.01
CA MET A 1 -8.84 57.10 67.92
C MET A 1 -9.54 56.31 66.82
N SER A 2 -8.99 56.35 65.61
CA SER A 2 -9.52 55.57 64.43
C SER A 2 -8.53 54.48 64.11
N MET A 3 -8.99 53.24 64.19
CA MET A 3 -8.22 52.08 63.79
C MET A 3 -8.47 51.84 62.27
N ILE A 4 -7.36 51.84 61.52
CA ILE A 4 -7.35 51.50 60.09
C ILE A 4 -7.07 50.02 60.02
N LEU A 5 -8.03 49.21 59.52
CA LEU A 5 -7.80 47.76 59.15
C LEU A 5 -7.20 47.70 57.73
N ALA A 6 -6.01 47.21 57.62
CA ALA A 6 -5.39 46.88 56.35
C ALA A 6 -5.79 45.46 55.95
N ALA A 7 -6.50 45.30 54.80
CA ALA A 7 -6.83 44.01 54.19
C ALA A 7 -5.68 43.58 53.26
N PHE A 8 -5.04 42.46 53.58
CA PHE A 8 -4.06 41.78 52.73
C PHE A 8 -4.81 40.87 51.74
N ALA A 9 -4.78 41.22 50.47
CA ALA A 9 -5.27 40.34 49.40
C ALA A 9 -4.14 39.38 48.97
N LEU A 10 -4.29 38.09 49.27
CA LEU A 10 -3.44 37.04 48.71
C LEU A 10 -3.92 36.71 47.27
N SER A 11 -3.13 37.08 46.28
CA SER A 11 -3.31 36.62 44.91
C SER A 11 -2.73 35.21 44.74
N LEU A 12 -3.60 34.19 44.63
CA LEU A 12 -3.20 32.84 44.18
C LEU A 12 -2.93 32.89 42.68
N ALA A 13 -1.67 32.83 42.30
CA ALA A 13 -1.29 32.59 40.92
C ALA A 13 -1.49 31.08 40.60
N TRP A 14 -2.45 30.79 39.75
CA TRP A 14 -2.60 29.44 39.15
C TRP A 14 -1.46 29.22 38.18
N VAL A 15 -0.54 28.34 38.52
CA VAL A 15 0.45 27.80 37.59
C VAL A 15 -0.29 26.77 36.73
N GLN A 16 -0.62 27.15 35.50
CA GLN A 16 -1.06 26.20 34.46
C GLN A 16 0.14 25.34 34.07
N SER A 17 0.16 24.13 34.56
CA SER A 17 1.08 23.11 34.06
C SER A 17 0.61 22.68 32.69
N ASP A 18 1.26 23.16 31.64
CA ASP A 18 1.13 22.61 30.29
C ASP A 18 1.63 21.16 30.30
N HIS A 19 0.72 20.25 30.59
CA HIS A 19 0.97 18.85 30.32
C HIS A 19 0.91 18.68 28.80
N ALA A 20 2.06 18.80 28.13
CA ALA A 20 2.21 18.29 26.78
C ALA A 20 1.80 16.81 26.83
N ALA A 21 0.63 16.52 26.25
CA ALA A 21 0.14 15.16 26.11
C ALA A 21 1.24 14.34 25.40
N ALA A 22 1.87 13.45 26.10
CA ALA A 22 2.85 12.53 25.53
C ALA A 22 2.14 11.81 24.37
N SER A 23 2.60 12.02 23.16
CA SER A 23 2.05 11.34 21.99
C SER A 23 2.23 9.83 22.19
N VAL A 24 1.13 9.10 22.27
CA VAL A 24 1.17 7.64 22.30
C VAL A 24 1.96 7.20 21.05
N PRO A 25 3.01 6.39 21.20
CA PRO A 25 3.78 5.91 20.07
C PRO A 25 2.84 5.23 19.09
N GLN A 26 2.83 5.70 17.86
CA GLN A 26 2.02 5.06 16.82
C GLN A 26 2.61 3.67 16.52
N PRO A 27 1.77 2.65 16.29
CA PRO A 27 2.26 1.33 15.91
C PRO A 27 3.10 1.43 14.63
N PRO A 28 4.09 0.56 14.44
CA PRO A 28 4.91 0.56 13.24
C PRO A 28 4.02 0.41 12.01
N ALA A 29 4.39 1.09 10.92
CA ALA A 29 3.63 1.02 9.66
C ALA A 29 3.68 -0.37 9.03
N CYS A 30 4.76 -1.11 9.32
CA CYS A 30 5.03 -2.42 8.77
C CYS A 30 5.64 -3.31 9.86
N GLU A 31 5.28 -4.57 9.84
CA GLU A 31 5.77 -5.62 10.74
C GLU A 31 6.28 -6.81 9.92
N ILE A 32 7.17 -7.61 10.53
CA ILE A 32 7.63 -8.86 9.92
C ILE A 32 6.84 -10.00 10.52
N GLU A 33 6.11 -10.70 9.67
CA GLU A 33 5.35 -11.89 10.02
C GLU A 33 5.99 -13.16 9.45
N ILE A 34 5.78 -14.29 10.13
CA ILE A 34 6.28 -15.59 9.71
C ILE A 34 5.07 -16.48 9.40
N PHE A 35 5.04 -16.98 8.16
CA PHE A 35 4.02 -17.94 7.73
C PHE A 35 4.69 -19.10 6.97
N GLU A 36 4.37 -20.33 7.35
CA GLU A 36 4.99 -21.56 6.77
C GLU A 36 6.52 -21.43 6.63
N THR A 37 7.21 -20.98 7.67
CA THR A 37 8.67 -20.77 7.74
C THR A 37 9.23 -19.64 6.87
N SER A 38 8.42 -18.91 6.13
CA SER A 38 8.83 -17.74 5.33
C SER A 38 8.47 -16.45 6.02
N ARG A 39 9.35 -15.44 5.87
CA ARG A 39 9.17 -14.11 6.45
C ARG A 39 8.57 -13.17 5.43
N PHE A 40 7.61 -12.39 5.89
CA PHE A 40 6.92 -11.39 5.10
C PHE A 40 6.93 -10.05 5.82
N LEU A 41 7.23 -8.97 5.10
CA LEU A 41 6.94 -7.63 5.52
C LEU A 41 5.47 -7.36 5.22
N VAL A 42 4.70 -7.01 6.24
CA VAL A 42 3.28 -6.67 6.17
C VAL A 42 3.10 -5.21 6.55
N CYS A 43 2.56 -4.40 5.64
CA CYS A 43 2.34 -2.97 5.84
C CYS A 43 0.86 -2.65 5.76
N ALA A 44 0.30 -2.04 6.79
CA ALA A 44 -1.12 -1.74 6.87
C ALA A 44 -1.46 -0.35 6.31
N TYR A 45 -2.49 -0.33 5.47
CA TYR A 45 -3.22 0.87 5.07
C TYR A 45 -4.58 0.88 5.74
N MET A 46 -4.96 2.00 6.34
CA MET A 46 -6.24 2.23 7.00
C MET A 46 -6.85 3.51 6.45
N ALA A 47 -8.03 3.44 5.84
CA ALA A 47 -8.69 4.57 5.18
C ALA A 47 -8.99 5.76 6.11
N ASP A 48 -9.18 5.52 7.41
CA ASP A 48 -9.41 6.56 8.43
C ASP A 48 -8.13 7.27 8.89
N ARG A 49 -6.93 6.69 8.65
CA ARG A 49 -5.64 7.18 9.18
C ARG A 49 -4.66 7.58 8.12
N HIS A 50 -4.77 7.00 6.93
CA HIS A 50 -3.76 7.13 5.89
C HIS A 50 -4.34 7.72 4.61
N ASP A 51 -3.52 8.46 3.90
CA ASP A 51 -3.73 8.83 2.51
C ASP A 51 -2.92 7.90 1.61
N LEU A 52 -3.54 7.39 0.56
CA LEU A 52 -2.90 6.59 -0.46
C LEU A 52 -2.80 7.40 -1.75
N ARG A 53 -1.61 7.42 -2.35
CA ARG A 53 -1.38 7.95 -3.69
C ARG A 53 -0.75 6.87 -4.56
N LEU A 54 -1.14 6.83 -5.82
CA LEU A 54 -0.51 6.00 -6.84
C LEU A 54 0.28 6.90 -7.79
N VAL A 55 1.59 6.81 -7.72
CA VAL A 55 2.50 7.72 -8.43
C VAL A 55 3.10 7.01 -9.64
N ARG A 56 3.10 7.68 -10.80
CA ARG A 56 3.76 7.21 -12.02
C ARG A 56 5.21 7.67 -12.04
N ASN A 57 6.08 6.79 -12.46
CA ASN A 57 7.52 7.01 -12.50
C ASN A 57 8.08 7.05 -13.94
N ASP A 58 7.19 7.10 -14.93
CA ASP A 58 7.53 7.12 -16.36
C ASP A 58 7.31 8.50 -17.01
N LEU A 59 6.72 9.46 -16.30
CA LEU A 59 6.34 10.77 -16.84
C LEU A 59 7.55 11.70 -17.05
N ASP A 60 8.64 11.47 -16.34
CA ASP A 60 9.90 12.21 -16.52
C ASP A 60 11.02 11.24 -16.94
N PRO A 61 11.45 11.27 -18.22
CA PRO A 61 12.52 10.40 -18.73
C PRO A 61 13.87 10.63 -18.05
N GLN A 62 14.11 11.81 -17.48
CA GLN A 62 15.36 12.16 -16.79
C GLN A 62 15.38 11.71 -15.33
N ARG A 63 14.21 11.44 -14.77
CA ARG A 63 14.11 10.96 -13.40
C ARG A 63 14.59 9.51 -13.30
N SER A 64 15.40 9.24 -12.30
CA SER A 64 15.70 7.86 -11.93
C SER A 64 14.40 7.14 -11.52
N ARG A 65 14.06 6.05 -12.23
CA ARG A 65 12.87 5.22 -11.91
C ARG A 65 13.07 4.33 -10.69
N ARG A 66 13.94 4.69 -9.78
CA ARG A 66 14.17 3.99 -8.52
C ARG A 66 13.21 4.50 -7.45
N LEU A 67 12.79 3.61 -6.57
CA LEU A 67 11.85 3.94 -5.50
C LEU A 67 12.40 5.05 -4.57
N ASP A 68 13.70 5.00 -4.24
CA ASP A 68 14.34 6.02 -3.41
C ASP A 68 14.43 7.41 -4.07
N ALA A 69 14.49 7.45 -5.40
CA ALA A 69 14.49 8.71 -6.15
C ALA A 69 13.09 9.31 -6.23
N LEU A 70 12.06 8.45 -6.37
CA LEU A 70 10.66 8.88 -6.35
C LEU A 70 10.31 9.60 -5.03
N LEU A 71 10.78 9.06 -3.91
CA LEU A 71 10.52 9.63 -2.58
C LEU A 71 11.26 10.95 -2.30
N ARG A 72 12.08 11.43 -3.25
CA ARG A 72 12.68 12.77 -3.23
C ARG A 72 11.89 13.78 -4.06
N ASP A 73 10.78 13.34 -4.65
CA ASP A 73 9.85 14.22 -5.35
C ASP A 73 9.34 15.29 -4.38
N PRO A 74 9.41 16.60 -4.73
CA PRO A 74 8.92 17.68 -3.89
C PRO A 74 7.42 17.58 -3.58
N ASP A 75 6.65 16.91 -4.45
CA ASP A 75 5.22 16.67 -4.23
C ASP A 75 4.93 15.56 -3.22
N ILE A 76 5.97 14.86 -2.74
CA ILE A 76 5.88 13.82 -1.71
C ILE A 76 6.45 14.36 -0.41
N GLU A 77 5.59 14.62 0.56
CA GLU A 77 5.98 14.98 1.92
C GLU A 77 6.61 13.77 2.65
N ARG A 78 7.89 13.54 2.36
CA ARG A 78 8.62 12.34 2.82
C ARG A 78 8.52 12.10 4.33
N GLY A 79 8.45 13.16 5.14
CA GLY A 79 8.31 13.06 6.59
C GLY A 79 7.01 12.43 7.06
N ARG A 80 5.99 12.42 6.21
CA ARG A 80 4.68 11.82 6.47
C ARG A 80 4.52 10.43 5.86
N VAL A 81 5.44 10.01 4.99
CA VAL A 81 5.35 8.69 4.32
C VAL A 81 5.57 7.58 5.34
N ARG A 82 4.60 6.71 5.47
CA ARG A 82 4.64 5.51 6.32
C ARG A 82 5.37 4.37 5.62
N PHE A 83 5.03 4.14 4.37
CA PHE A 83 5.74 3.22 3.49
C PHE A 83 5.42 3.53 2.02
N ALA A 84 6.26 3.01 1.13
CA ALA A 84 5.99 2.96 -0.30
C ALA A 84 6.34 1.58 -0.84
N MET A 85 5.55 1.10 -1.81
CA MET A 85 5.75 -0.20 -2.45
C MET A 85 5.43 -0.11 -3.94
N ASN A 86 6.18 -0.83 -4.79
CA ASN A 86 5.84 -0.88 -6.20
C ASN A 86 4.42 -1.45 -6.39
N ALA A 87 3.69 -0.87 -7.32
CA ALA A 87 2.31 -1.24 -7.65
C ALA A 87 2.27 -2.32 -8.75
N GLY A 88 1.25 -2.25 -9.61
CA GLY A 88 1.06 -3.22 -10.68
C GLY A 88 2.18 -3.24 -11.71
N MET A 89 2.18 -4.31 -12.52
CA MET A 89 3.19 -4.55 -13.54
C MET A 89 3.28 -3.44 -14.57
N PHE A 90 4.45 -3.29 -15.18
CA PHE A 90 4.76 -2.22 -16.11
C PHE A 90 5.62 -2.69 -17.28
N GLU A 91 5.64 -1.91 -18.34
CA GLU A 91 6.47 -2.08 -19.53
C GLU A 91 7.90 -1.64 -19.25
N GLU A 92 8.87 -1.99 -20.08
CA GLU A 92 10.27 -1.57 -19.95
C GLU A 92 10.42 -0.04 -19.87
N SER A 93 9.55 0.69 -20.55
CA SER A 93 9.44 2.16 -20.46
C SER A 93 9.07 2.68 -19.08
N GLY A 94 8.55 1.83 -18.19
CA GLY A 94 7.99 2.20 -16.87
C GLY A 94 6.48 2.48 -16.90
N ARG A 95 5.85 2.45 -18.10
CA ARG A 95 4.40 2.65 -18.24
C ARG A 95 3.63 1.47 -17.62
N PRO A 96 2.52 1.72 -16.93
CA PRO A 96 1.65 0.65 -16.44
C PRO A 96 1.28 -0.33 -17.57
N LEU A 97 1.35 -1.63 -17.31
CA LEU A 97 0.96 -2.67 -18.29
C LEU A 97 -0.57 -2.76 -18.45
N GLY A 98 -1.29 -2.49 -17.38
CA GLY A 98 -2.75 -2.48 -17.34
C GLY A 98 -3.32 -1.15 -16.88
N LEU A 99 -4.54 -1.19 -16.36
CA LEU A 99 -5.25 -0.01 -15.86
C LEU A 99 -4.41 0.80 -14.89
N TYR A 100 -4.46 2.09 -15.08
CA TYR A 100 -3.97 3.09 -14.15
C TYR A 100 -4.98 4.23 -14.01
N VAL A 101 -5.46 4.48 -12.80
CA VAL A 101 -6.25 5.67 -12.46
C VAL A 101 -5.46 6.47 -11.44
N GLY A 102 -5.31 7.76 -11.68
CA GLY A 102 -4.70 8.71 -10.76
C GLY A 102 -5.58 9.94 -10.58
N GLU A 103 -5.89 10.27 -9.34
CA GLU A 103 -6.77 11.40 -8.98
C GLU A 103 -8.13 11.35 -9.72
N GLY A 104 -8.74 10.16 -9.81
CA GLY A 104 -10.00 9.95 -10.51
C GLY A 104 -9.90 10.02 -12.04
N ARG A 105 -8.70 10.13 -12.62
CA ARG A 105 -8.50 10.21 -14.08
C ARG A 105 -7.81 8.95 -14.60
N THR A 106 -8.40 8.35 -15.62
CA THR A 106 -7.82 7.17 -16.28
C THR A 106 -6.62 7.59 -17.13
N GLY A 107 -5.42 7.24 -16.67
CA GLY A 107 -4.17 7.45 -17.39
C GLY A 107 -3.81 6.28 -18.33
N ARG A 108 -4.34 5.07 -18.07
CA ARG A 108 -4.27 3.89 -18.94
C ARG A 108 -5.54 3.05 -18.78
N ALA A 109 -6.07 2.58 -19.90
CA ALA A 109 -7.28 1.75 -19.92
C ALA A 109 -7.02 0.34 -19.38
N LEU A 110 -8.10 -0.33 -18.98
CA LEU A 110 -8.08 -1.73 -18.58
C LEU A 110 -7.48 -2.61 -19.68
N ASN A 111 -6.57 -3.49 -19.31
CA ASN A 111 -6.00 -4.48 -20.20
C ASN A 111 -6.73 -5.82 -20.04
N THR A 112 -7.59 -6.13 -21.00
CA THR A 112 -8.40 -7.35 -21.01
C THR A 112 -7.79 -8.50 -21.81
N ARG A 113 -6.54 -8.35 -22.29
CA ARG A 113 -5.88 -9.39 -23.08
C ARG A 113 -5.65 -10.63 -22.23
N SER A 114 -5.85 -11.79 -22.80
CA SER A 114 -5.61 -13.10 -22.21
C SER A 114 -4.77 -13.97 -23.15
N GLY A 115 -4.31 -15.13 -22.68
CA GLY A 115 -3.56 -16.09 -23.51
C GLY A 115 -2.11 -15.71 -23.81
N HIS A 116 -1.61 -14.59 -23.30
CA HIS A 116 -0.22 -14.21 -23.41
C HIS A 116 0.63 -14.85 -22.30
N ARG A 117 1.94 -14.92 -22.52
CA ARG A 117 2.88 -15.35 -21.48
C ARG A 117 3.04 -14.29 -20.40
N GLY A 118 3.25 -14.73 -19.16
CA GLY A 118 3.51 -13.88 -18.01
C GLY A 118 2.36 -13.85 -17.00
N ASN A 119 2.71 -13.52 -15.79
CA ASN A 119 1.81 -13.59 -14.63
C ASN A 119 0.60 -12.65 -14.77
N PHE A 120 0.79 -11.49 -15.40
CA PHE A 120 -0.28 -10.52 -15.65
C PHE A 120 -1.47 -11.14 -16.40
N TYR A 121 -1.19 -12.07 -17.32
CA TYR A 121 -2.19 -12.69 -18.20
C TYR A 121 -2.75 -14.01 -17.66
N LEU A 122 -2.36 -14.41 -16.46
CA LEU A 122 -2.98 -15.55 -15.77
C LEU A 122 -4.32 -15.07 -15.18
N MET A 123 -5.39 -15.44 -15.86
CA MET A 123 -6.74 -14.98 -15.54
C MET A 123 -7.44 -15.85 -14.48
N PRO A 124 -8.22 -15.24 -13.58
CA PRO A 124 -8.52 -13.82 -13.52
C PRO A 124 -7.34 -13.01 -12.94
N ASN A 125 -7.02 -11.92 -13.61
CA ASN A 125 -6.23 -10.85 -13.04
C ASN A 125 -7.18 -9.81 -12.40
N GLY A 126 -6.65 -8.77 -11.74
CA GLY A 126 -7.49 -7.89 -10.95
C GLY A 126 -7.01 -6.46 -10.89
N VAL A 127 -7.80 -5.67 -10.20
CA VAL A 127 -7.56 -4.25 -9.94
C VAL A 127 -7.63 -4.01 -8.43
N PHE A 128 -6.57 -3.41 -7.88
CA PHE A 128 -6.64 -2.76 -6.57
C PHE A 128 -6.98 -1.29 -6.79
N PHE A 129 -7.94 -0.75 -6.03
CA PHE A 129 -8.33 0.65 -6.11
C PHE A 129 -8.80 1.20 -4.77
N THR A 130 -8.85 2.52 -4.67
CA THR A 130 -9.52 3.22 -3.57
C THR A 130 -10.62 4.12 -4.12
N ASP A 131 -11.72 4.23 -3.36
CA ASP A 131 -12.81 5.17 -3.64
C ASP A 131 -12.52 6.60 -3.15
N GLY A 132 -13.48 7.50 -3.30
CA GLY A 132 -13.39 8.91 -2.85
C GLY A 132 -13.31 9.09 -1.33
N ARG A 133 -13.60 8.04 -0.54
CA ARG A 133 -13.42 8.02 0.92
C ARG A 133 -12.08 7.43 1.33
N GLY A 134 -11.35 6.85 0.38
CA GLY A 134 -10.12 6.12 0.61
C GLY A 134 -10.32 4.65 0.94
N HIS A 135 -11.54 4.11 0.89
CA HIS A 135 -11.76 2.68 1.13
C HIS A 135 -11.07 1.85 0.05
N PRO A 136 -10.27 0.83 0.43
CA PRO A 136 -9.56 -0.01 -0.51
C PRO A 136 -10.42 -1.18 -0.97
N PHE A 137 -10.27 -1.57 -2.24
CA PHE A 137 -10.93 -2.70 -2.86
C PHE A 137 -9.95 -3.49 -3.73
N VAL A 138 -10.19 -4.79 -3.83
CA VAL A 138 -9.58 -5.67 -4.82
C VAL A 138 -10.70 -6.41 -5.52
N VAL A 139 -10.79 -6.25 -6.84
CA VAL A 139 -11.80 -6.89 -7.67
C VAL A 139 -11.15 -7.58 -8.87
N THR A 140 -11.84 -8.53 -9.49
CA THR A 140 -11.39 -9.08 -10.76
C THR A 140 -11.45 -8.00 -11.85
N SER A 141 -10.65 -8.14 -12.90
CA SER A 141 -10.74 -7.22 -14.04
C SER A 141 -12.08 -7.30 -14.79
N ALA A 142 -12.81 -8.41 -14.63
CA ALA A 142 -14.14 -8.57 -15.20
C ALA A 142 -15.17 -7.69 -14.48
N ASP A 143 -15.04 -7.54 -13.17
CA ASP A 143 -15.96 -6.77 -12.33
C ASP A 143 -15.59 -5.29 -12.27
N TRP A 144 -14.40 -4.91 -12.76
CA TRP A 144 -13.92 -3.52 -12.73
C TRP A 144 -14.90 -2.48 -13.32
N PRO A 145 -15.63 -2.74 -14.43
CA PRO A 145 -16.52 -1.73 -15.01
C PRO A 145 -17.55 -1.18 -14.01
N ASP A 146 -18.01 -2.00 -13.08
CA ASP A 146 -19.02 -1.63 -12.08
C ASP A 146 -18.48 -0.69 -11.00
N HIS A 147 -17.14 -0.60 -10.88
CA HIS A 147 -16.42 0.20 -9.86
C HIS A 147 -15.67 1.40 -10.45
N ALA A 148 -15.58 1.50 -11.75
CA ALA A 148 -14.72 2.47 -12.43
C ALA A 148 -15.05 3.93 -12.10
N ALA A 149 -16.34 4.24 -11.86
CA ALA A 149 -16.82 5.60 -11.59
C ALA A 149 -16.39 6.13 -10.22
N ASP A 150 -16.20 5.25 -9.24
CA ASP A 150 -15.92 5.60 -7.85
C ASP A 150 -14.40 5.68 -7.57
N ALA A 151 -13.57 5.14 -8.45
CA ALA A 151 -12.16 4.98 -8.23
C ALA A 151 -11.38 6.31 -8.32
N VAL A 152 -10.62 6.62 -7.27
CA VAL A 152 -9.67 7.75 -7.23
C VAL A 152 -8.27 7.29 -7.63
N TRP A 153 -7.82 6.16 -7.09
CA TRP A 153 -6.56 5.52 -7.41
C TRP A 153 -6.81 4.07 -7.79
N ALA A 154 -6.29 3.62 -8.93
CA ALA A 154 -6.42 2.22 -9.35
C ALA A 154 -5.20 1.71 -10.10
N SER A 155 -4.81 0.46 -9.84
CA SER A 155 -3.74 -0.24 -10.52
C SER A 155 -4.15 -1.68 -10.83
N GLN A 156 -4.11 -2.04 -12.11
CA GLN A 156 -4.31 -3.43 -12.55
C GLN A 156 -3.00 -4.21 -12.44
N SER A 157 -3.10 -5.44 -11.98
CA SER A 157 -2.03 -6.41 -11.99
C SER A 157 -2.57 -7.84 -12.02
N GLY A 158 -1.71 -8.84 -11.80
CA GLY A 158 -2.19 -10.23 -11.81
C GLY A 158 -1.10 -11.28 -11.62
N PRO A 159 -1.55 -12.47 -11.24
CA PRO A 159 -2.96 -12.90 -11.09
C PRO A 159 -3.60 -12.39 -9.82
N MET A 160 -4.93 -12.54 -9.69
CA MET A 160 -5.57 -12.61 -8.39
C MET A 160 -4.93 -13.75 -7.59
N LEU A 161 -4.75 -13.57 -6.29
CA LEU A 161 -4.22 -14.59 -5.38
C LEU A 161 -5.35 -15.29 -4.62
N VAL A 162 -6.28 -14.48 -4.14
CA VAL A 162 -7.50 -14.90 -3.46
C VAL A 162 -8.68 -14.20 -4.12
N ILE A 163 -9.77 -14.91 -4.32
CA ILE A 163 -11.00 -14.44 -4.95
C ILE A 163 -12.15 -14.95 -4.09
N ASP A 164 -12.87 -14.05 -3.43
CA ASP A 164 -13.99 -14.38 -2.55
C ASP A 164 -13.66 -15.50 -1.55
N GLY A 165 -12.49 -15.41 -0.91
CA GLY A 165 -12.00 -16.40 0.05
C GLY A 165 -11.40 -17.67 -0.56
N ALA A 166 -11.51 -17.86 -1.88
CA ALA A 166 -10.92 -19.01 -2.56
C ALA A 166 -9.56 -18.69 -3.19
N LEU A 167 -8.63 -19.65 -3.15
CA LEU A 167 -7.37 -19.50 -3.88
C LEU A 167 -7.61 -19.54 -5.39
N HIS A 168 -6.85 -18.74 -6.13
CA HIS A 168 -6.93 -18.72 -7.58
C HIS A 168 -6.72 -20.14 -8.17
N PRO A 169 -7.63 -20.64 -9.03
CA PRO A 169 -7.69 -22.06 -9.41
C PRO A 169 -6.45 -22.56 -10.18
N ALA A 170 -5.75 -21.68 -10.87
CA ALA A 170 -4.54 -22.06 -11.62
C ALA A 170 -3.25 -21.95 -10.77
N ILE A 171 -3.31 -21.49 -9.53
CA ILE A 171 -2.14 -21.39 -8.66
C ILE A 171 -1.90 -22.74 -7.98
N GLN A 172 -0.75 -23.36 -8.27
CA GLN A 172 -0.32 -24.58 -7.60
C GLN A 172 0.04 -24.30 -6.15
N HIS A 173 -0.33 -25.22 -5.25
CA HIS A 173 -0.10 -25.11 -3.81
C HIS A 173 1.36 -24.74 -3.46
N ASP A 174 2.33 -25.40 -4.07
CA ASP A 174 3.76 -25.11 -3.90
C ASP A 174 4.51 -25.24 -5.25
N GLY A 175 4.10 -24.42 -6.22
CA GLY A 175 4.68 -24.41 -7.56
C GLY A 175 6.19 -24.10 -7.54
N PRO A 176 6.94 -24.51 -8.57
CA PRO A 176 8.40 -24.42 -8.63
C PRO A 176 8.91 -22.98 -8.82
N SER A 177 8.06 -22.06 -9.29
CA SER A 177 8.45 -20.67 -9.49
C SER A 177 8.58 -19.95 -8.15
N ARG A 178 9.83 -19.72 -7.73
CA ARG A 178 10.14 -19.02 -6.48
C ARG A 178 10.79 -17.67 -6.78
N ARG A 179 10.22 -16.60 -6.20
CA ARG A 179 10.68 -15.21 -6.33
C ARG A 179 10.38 -14.45 -5.04
N VAL A 180 11.09 -13.36 -4.82
CA VAL A 180 10.60 -12.31 -3.93
C VAL A 180 9.34 -11.75 -4.58
N ARG A 181 8.25 -11.66 -3.83
CA ARG A 181 6.93 -11.34 -4.35
C ARG A 181 6.27 -10.29 -3.48
N ASN A 182 5.49 -9.42 -4.09
CA ASN A 182 4.62 -8.51 -3.38
C ASN A 182 3.17 -8.64 -3.85
N GLY A 183 2.26 -8.19 -3.01
CA GLY A 183 0.84 -8.22 -3.26
C GLY A 183 0.09 -7.28 -2.33
N VAL A 184 -1.19 -7.13 -2.56
CA VAL A 184 -2.11 -6.38 -1.72
C VAL A 184 -3.39 -7.18 -1.53
N GLY A 185 -3.90 -7.21 -0.30
CA GLY A 185 -5.19 -7.82 0.04
C GLY A 185 -6.03 -6.88 0.89
N VAL A 186 -7.34 -6.96 0.77
CA VAL A 186 -8.28 -6.17 1.57
C VAL A 186 -8.75 -6.96 2.77
N ILE A 187 -8.92 -6.27 3.91
CA ILE A 187 -9.35 -6.83 5.18
C ILE A 187 -10.54 -6.00 5.70
N GLY A 188 -11.70 -6.60 5.77
CA GLY A 188 -12.90 -5.90 6.20
C GLY A 188 -13.17 -4.62 5.42
N GLU A 189 -13.86 -3.68 6.02
CA GLU A 189 -14.12 -2.37 5.43
C GLU A 189 -12.99 -1.38 5.81
N GLY A 190 -12.40 -0.73 4.80
CA GLY A 190 -11.48 0.39 5.00
C GLY A 190 -10.02 0.02 5.28
N ALA A 191 -9.61 -1.25 5.22
CA ALA A 191 -8.24 -1.66 5.43
C ALA A 191 -7.67 -2.51 4.28
N ALA A 192 -6.38 -2.32 4.00
CA ALA A 192 -5.62 -3.17 3.09
C ALA A 192 -4.24 -3.50 3.67
N LEU A 193 -3.74 -4.70 3.36
CA LEU A 193 -2.41 -5.14 3.73
C LEU A 193 -1.55 -5.29 2.48
N PHE A 194 -0.45 -4.56 2.46
CA PHE A 194 0.59 -4.64 1.44
C PHE A 194 1.68 -5.58 1.94
N VAL A 195 1.97 -6.61 1.18
CA VAL A 195 2.89 -7.68 1.59
C VAL A 195 4.08 -7.75 0.64
N LEU A 196 5.28 -7.89 1.21
CA LEU A 196 6.50 -8.22 0.49
C LEU A 196 7.15 -9.45 1.14
N SER A 197 7.37 -10.53 0.39
CA SER A 197 8.17 -11.65 0.91
C SER A 197 9.63 -11.25 1.03
N LEU A 198 10.28 -11.58 2.16
CA LEU A 198 11.69 -11.25 2.40
C LEU A 198 12.64 -12.30 1.80
N GLU A 199 12.09 -13.39 1.31
CA GLU A 199 12.78 -14.48 0.60
C GLU A 199 11.94 -14.97 -0.57
N PRO A 200 12.53 -15.76 -1.50
CA PRO A 200 11.80 -16.32 -2.63
C PRO A 200 10.73 -17.32 -2.19
N VAL A 201 9.46 -17.04 -2.52
CA VAL A 201 8.29 -17.88 -2.23
C VAL A 201 7.54 -18.28 -3.49
N SER A 202 6.76 -19.36 -3.42
CA SER A 202 5.85 -19.76 -4.50
C SER A 202 4.60 -18.84 -4.52
N PHE A 203 3.86 -18.82 -5.64
CA PHE A 203 2.56 -18.15 -5.68
C PHE A 203 1.59 -18.74 -4.66
N GLY A 204 1.56 -20.07 -4.54
CA GLY A 204 0.65 -20.74 -3.60
C GLY A 204 0.93 -20.35 -2.14
N ARG A 205 2.19 -20.21 -1.75
CA ARG A 205 2.53 -19.76 -0.39
C ARG A 205 2.09 -18.32 -0.14
N LEU A 206 2.34 -17.41 -1.09
CA LEU A 206 1.87 -16.04 -0.95
C LEU A 206 0.34 -15.95 -0.91
N ALA A 207 -0.35 -16.72 -1.75
CA ALA A 207 -1.81 -16.75 -1.78
C ALA A 207 -2.42 -17.28 -0.47
N ARG A 208 -1.86 -18.39 0.08
CA ARG A 208 -2.26 -18.90 1.40
C ARG A 208 -1.94 -17.91 2.52
N PHE A 209 -0.81 -17.21 2.45
CA PHE A 209 -0.51 -16.20 3.45
C PHE A 209 -1.60 -15.12 3.48
N PHE A 210 -2.04 -14.61 2.33
CA PHE A 210 -3.15 -13.65 2.28
C PHE A 210 -4.45 -14.24 2.84
N ARG A 211 -4.82 -15.47 2.44
CA ARG A 211 -6.09 -16.07 2.86
C ARG A 211 -6.06 -16.57 4.31
N ASP A 212 -5.08 -17.42 4.63
CA ASP A 212 -5.06 -18.20 5.88
C ASP A 212 -4.29 -17.47 7.00
N GLY A 213 -3.26 -16.70 6.66
CA GLY A 213 -2.48 -15.92 7.61
C GLY A 213 -3.09 -14.56 7.91
N LEU A 214 -3.56 -13.86 6.89
CA LEU A 214 -4.05 -12.47 7.02
C LEU A 214 -5.58 -12.34 6.95
N GLY A 215 -6.30 -13.39 6.59
CA GLY A 215 -7.78 -13.38 6.51
C GLY A 215 -8.33 -12.53 5.35
N SER A 216 -7.56 -12.37 4.27
CA SER A 216 -7.99 -11.58 3.13
C SER A 216 -8.91 -12.37 2.21
N GLU A 217 -10.13 -11.88 1.95
CA GLU A 217 -11.07 -12.50 1.02
C GLU A 217 -10.72 -12.22 -0.45
N ASN A 218 -10.10 -11.07 -0.73
CA ASN A 218 -9.65 -10.71 -2.06
C ASN A 218 -8.22 -10.17 -2.00
N ALA A 219 -7.31 -10.78 -2.77
CA ALA A 219 -5.92 -10.39 -2.82
C ALA A 219 -5.35 -10.45 -4.24
N LEU A 220 -4.50 -9.49 -4.56
CA LEU A 220 -3.91 -9.28 -5.87
C LEU A 220 -2.37 -9.35 -5.80
N TYR A 221 -1.77 -10.12 -6.69
CA TYR A 221 -0.34 -10.07 -6.94
C TYR A 221 0.04 -8.80 -7.71
N LEU A 222 1.08 -8.10 -7.26
CA LEU A 222 1.50 -6.85 -7.88
C LEU A 222 2.63 -7.06 -8.90
N ASP A 223 3.87 -7.30 -8.45
CA ASP A 223 4.98 -7.59 -9.35
C ASP A 223 6.01 -8.49 -8.64
N GLY A 224 6.57 -9.45 -9.36
CA GLY A 224 7.55 -10.40 -8.82
C GLY A 224 8.91 -10.35 -9.51
N VAL A 225 9.08 -9.51 -10.52
CA VAL A 225 10.38 -9.26 -11.12
C VAL A 225 11.06 -8.11 -10.40
N VAL A 226 10.25 -7.14 -9.97
CA VAL A 226 10.69 -5.95 -9.23
C VAL A 226 9.79 -5.78 -8.02
N SER A 227 10.09 -6.49 -6.94
CA SER A 227 9.39 -6.33 -5.67
C SER A 227 10.27 -5.56 -4.70
N GLY A 228 9.81 -4.40 -4.26
CA GLY A 228 10.54 -3.55 -3.33
C GLY A 228 9.61 -2.70 -2.49
N ALA A 229 10.05 -2.39 -1.28
CA ALA A 229 9.38 -1.48 -0.38
C ALA A 229 10.37 -0.53 0.26
N TRP A 230 9.89 0.67 0.56
CA TRP A 230 10.59 1.62 1.41
C TRP A 230 9.77 1.85 2.68
N VAL A 231 10.44 1.72 3.82
CA VAL A 231 9.87 1.97 5.15
C VAL A 231 10.88 2.80 5.93
N PRO A 232 10.48 3.90 6.61
CA PRO A 232 11.41 4.78 7.31
C PRO A 232 12.30 4.08 8.33
N SER A 233 11.74 3.11 9.03
CA SER A 233 12.38 2.39 10.16
C SER A 233 13.16 1.14 9.75
N LEU A 234 13.10 0.72 8.49
CA LEU A 234 13.76 -0.50 8.04
C LEU A 234 14.88 -0.21 7.04
N PRO A 235 15.96 -1.05 7.04
CA PRO A 235 16.95 -0.97 5.99
C PRO A 235 16.31 -1.19 4.62
N ARG A 236 16.89 -0.61 3.61
CA ARG A 236 16.39 -0.64 2.22
C ARG A 236 16.09 -2.06 1.75
N LEU A 237 14.83 -2.31 1.42
CA LEU A 237 14.37 -3.56 0.84
C LEU A 237 14.28 -3.39 -0.68
N ASP A 238 15.33 -3.81 -1.38
CA ASP A 238 15.48 -3.84 -2.85
C ASP A 238 15.02 -2.57 -3.60
N LEU A 239 15.62 -1.43 -3.24
CA LEU A 239 15.34 -0.12 -3.87
C LEU A 239 16.13 0.12 -5.16
N LEU A 240 16.97 -0.84 -5.58
CA LEU A 240 17.94 -0.63 -6.67
C LEU A 240 17.32 -0.81 -8.06
N HIS A 241 16.23 -1.56 -8.16
CA HIS A 241 15.56 -1.80 -9.43
C HIS A 241 14.72 -0.59 -9.87
N ARG A 242 14.57 -0.48 -11.17
CA ARG A 242 13.60 0.46 -11.76
C ARG A 242 12.21 -0.03 -11.47
N VAL A 243 11.35 0.84 -10.97
CA VAL A 243 9.94 0.57 -10.70
C VAL A 243 9.05 1.33 -11.68
N GLY A 244 7.88 0.78 -11.97
CA GLY A 244 6.81 1.49 -12.67
C GLY A 244 5.97 2.32 -11.70
N PRO A 245 4.64 2.12 -11.66
CA PRO A 245 3.78 2.77 -10.68
C PRO A 245 4.14 2.35 -9.25
N VAL A 246 3.95 3.28 -8.30
CA VAL A 246 4.28 3.09 -6.88
C VAL A 246 3.13 3.55 -6.02
N PHE A 247 2.71 2.72 -5.08
CA PHE A 247 1.86 3.13 -3.97
C PHE A 247 2.69 3.87 -2.94
N VAL A 248 2.25 5.07 -2.55
CA VAL A 248 2.82 5.86 -1.47
C VAL A 248 1.74 6.06 -0.42
N ILE A 249 1.99 5.57 0.78
CA ILE A 249 1.07 5.65 1.91
C ILE A 249 1.64 6.64 2.92
N SER A 250 0.86 7.64 3.27
CA SER A 250 1.24 8.72 4.19
C SER A 250 0.24 8.82 5.34
N GLU A 251 0.66 9.41 6.45
CA GLU A 251 -0.25 9.81 7.50
C GLU A 251 -1.28 10.82 6.97
N ARG A 252 -2.54 10.62 7.30
CA ARG A 252 -3.59 11.61 6.99
C ARG A 252 -3.44 12.83 7.88
N GLU A 253 -3.62 14.01 7.32
CA GLU A 253 -3.71 15.25 8.12
C GLU A 253 -4.90 15.20 9.06
N ARG A 254 -4.66 15.41 10.34
CA ARG A 254 -5.76 15.66 11.28
C ARG A 254 -6.31 17.05 10.96
N ARG A 255 -7.49 17.06 10.41
CA ARG A 255 -8.25 18.31 10.23
C ARG A 255 -8.88 18.75 11.54
#